data_f343e6e445e071b70b8af36e1cb09052
#
_entry.id   f343e6e445e071b70b8af36e1cb09052
#
_cell.length_a   1.000
_cell.length_b   1.000
_cell.length_c   1.000
_cell.angle_alpha   90.00
_cell.angle_beta   90.00
_cell.angle_gamma   90.00
#
_symmetry.space_group_name_H-M   'P 1'
#
loop_
_entity.id
_entity.type
_entity.pdbx_description
1 polymer ?
#
loop_
_entity_poly.entity_id
_entity_poly.type
_entity_poly.pdbx_seq_one_letter_code
_entity_poly.pdbx_strand_id
1 'polypeptide(L)'
;MKPRAWFFLSLLSYFFTSTLAQTQQTAPFKTVVYIPVQITLKMKDRQWLESSWAKIRSQLQVDKVYLETYRSRILADESLVADLKKFFRDQGVEVSGAICFSDDDNGQFASFTYTKPEDRAYVKHVSEMTAKLFDEIILDDFFFANTKKPSDIAAKGDLSWTDFRLKTMNEVSRDLVVNAAKTVNPKVKMIIKYPNWYEHFQGNGYDLAEQPKFFDAIYTGTETRDPVATDQNLQQYESYEIMRYFDEIAPGRNGGGWVDTFDIKYVDRYSEQLWLTVFGKAREMTLFNFGPLLEEATQGNRPWQNSATSINWSKISTRAKGRPIFASVAGDALDQIKPFVGKLGNPIGIASYRPVHATGEDFLHNFLGMVGIPIELYPTFPTRADVVLLTEGAASDANLINEIKERLNAGKTVVMTSGLWHALEGKGAESLDEIRYTDHKVAVTSFIGAFGAGAGTDIGKSSSPILIPHLRFLTNDAWPVVRGIADNNGFPMLLMNQYGKGTLYVITIPENFTDLYLIPEAALNAIRSFVMGNFPVRIEAPSKVSLFAYDNGTFIVESFRDEPTNVTVLAANTASLTDLVSTQQLSGTPHKPRHPGEPATTAFSMTIAPHSYRVFQTGN
;
A
#
# COMPACT_ATOMS: atom_id res chain seq x y z
N MET A 1 -31.01 84.10 35.91
CA MET A 1 -31.48 82.78 36.35
C MET A 1 -31.57 81.91 35.08
N LYS A 2 -30.67 80.93 34.90
CA LYS A 2 -30.66 80.03 33.79
C LYS A 2 -31.12 78.66 34.27
N PRO A 3 -31.95 77.88 33.50
CA PRO A 3 -32.31 76.52 33.88
C PRO A 3 -31.29 75.55 33.27
N ARG A 4 -30.92 74.56 34.06
CA ARG A 4 -30.07 73.44 33.67
C ARG A 4 -30.87 72.40 32.89
N ALA A 5 -30.40 72.00 31.69
CA ALA A 5 -30.91 70.85 30.93
C ALA A 5 -30.18 69.57 31.36
N TRP A 6 -30.95 68.51 31.62
CA TRP A 6 -30.49 67.18 31.89
C TRP A 6 -30.47 66.37 30.59
N PHE A 7 -29.26 65.88 30.20
CA PHE A 7 -29.11 64.93 29.10
C PHE A 7 -29.21 63.50 29.66
N PHE A 8 -30.18 62.72 29.20
CA PHE A 8 -30.22 61.28 29.39
C PHE A 8 -29.41 60.62 28.31
N LEU A 9 -28.30 59.91 28.68
CA LEU A 9 -27.53 59.05 27.81
C LEU A 9 -28.13 57.63 27.92
N SER A 10 -28.80 57.18 26.88
CA SER A 10 -29.22 55.79 26.73
C SER A 10 -28.06 54.95 26.15
N LEU A 11 -27.44 54.09 26.97
CA LEU A 11 -26.49 53.09 26.50
C LEU A 11 -27.25 51.95 25.81
N LEU A 12 -27.14 51.86 24.48
CA LEU A 12 -27.52 50.70 23.72
C LEU A 12 -26.35 49.68 23.79
N SER A 13 -26.53 48.59 24.57
CA SER A 13 -25.62 47.46 24.61
C SER A 13 -25.87 46.58 23.39
N TYR A 14 -24.98 46.66 22.39
CA TYR A 14 -24.94 45.70 21.31
C TYR A 14 -24.29 44.39 21.80
N PHE A 15 -25.09 43.36 22.00
CA PHE A 15 -24.59 42.00 22.13
C PHE A 15 -24.11 41.52 20.76
N PHE A 16 -22.80 41.53 20.52
CA PHE A 16 -22.19 40.75 19.43
C PHE A 16 -22.20 39.28 19.83
N THR A 17 -23.15 38.51 19.35
CA THR A 17 -23.05 37.05 19.30
C THR A 17 -22.05 36.70 18.20
N SER A 18 -20.80 36.47 18.59
CA SER A 18 -19.82 35.82 17.71
C SER A 18 -20.23 34.37 17.51
N THR A 19 -20.95 34.09 16.43
CA THR A 19 -21.06 32.75 15.90
C THR A 19 -19.65 32.34 15.45
N LEU A 20 -18.97 31.57 16.30
CA LEU A 20 -17.80 30.79 15.87
C LEU A 20 -18.27 29.86 14.77
N ALA A 21 -18.04 30.26 13.50
CA ALA A 21 -18.09 29.35 12.39
C ALA A 21 -17.03 28.28 12.69
N GLN A 22 -17.46 27.12 13.16
CA GLN A 22 -16.64 25.93 13.11
C GLN A 22 -16.29 25.71 11.64
N THR A 23 -15.08 26.08 11.27
CA THR A 23 -14.48 25.62 10.01
C THR A 23 -14.55 24.10 10.07
N GLN A 24 -15.48 23.50 9.34
CA GLN A 24 -15.49 22.07 9.09
C GLN A 24 -14.14 21.76 8.44
N GLN A 25 -13.24 21.19 9.23
CA GLN A 25 -11.98 20.69 8.75
C GLN A 25 -12.34 19.62 7.75
N THR A 26 -12.11 19.87 6.46
CA THR A 26 -12.36 18.90 5.39
C THR A 26 -11.64 17.61 5.75
N ALA A 27 -12.35 16.50 5.71
CA ALA A 27 -11.75 15.20 6.01
C ALA A 27 -10.52 15.00 5.13
N PRO A 28 -9.42 14.45 5.67
CA PRO A 28 -8.15 14.31 4.94
C PRO A 28 -8.23 13.32 3.76
N PHE A 29 -9.32 12.59 3.65
CA PHE A 29 -9.66 11.69 2.54
C PHE A 29 -11.17 11.59 2.39
N LYS A 30 -11.65 11.18 1.22
CA LYS A 30 -13.07 10.88 0.97
C LYS A 30 -13.35 9.40 1.12
N THR A 31 -14.48 9.07 1.70
CA THR A 31 -15.02 7.70 1.69
C THR A 31 -15.92 7.53 0.48
N VAL A 32 -15.61 6.54 -0.35
CA VAL A 32 -16.29 6.28 -1.61
C VAL A 32 -16.92 4.90 -1.60
N VAL A 33 -18.11 4.73 -2.17
CA VAL A 33 -18.75 3.42 -2.34
C VAL A 33 -18.91 3.12 -3.82
N TYR A 34 -18.44 1.95 -4.24
CA TYR A 34 -18.63 1.47 -5.59
C TYR A 34 -19.94 0.68 -5.72
N ILE A 35 -20.67 0.91 -6.78
CA ILE A 35 -21.98 0.31 -7.04
C ILE A 35 -21.91 -0.44 -8.38
N PRO A 36 -21.70 -1.78 -8.38
CA PRO A 36 -21.67 -2.58 -9.61
C PRO A 36 -22.98 -2.50 -10.38
N VAL A 37 -22.93 -2.73 -11.68
CA VAL A 37 -24.10 -2.59 -12.57
C VAL A 37 -25.30 -3.45 -12.14
N GLN A 38 -25.06 -4.65 -11.60
CA GLN A 38 -26.12 -5.52 -11.08
C GLN A 38 -26.87 -4.85 -9.91
N ILE A 39 -26.14 -4.16 -9.04
CA ILE A 39 -26.72 -3.39 -7.95
C ILE A 39 -27.38 -2.11 -8.49
N THR A 40 -26.77 -1.43 -9.47
CA THR A 40 -27.37 -0.30 -10.18
C THR A 40 -28.75 -0.69 -10.73
N LEU A 41 -28.87 -1.84 -11.38
CA LEU A 41 -30.15 -2.34 -11.89
C LEU A 41 -31.15 -2.68 -10.78
N LYS A 42 -30.68 -3.24 -9.65
CA LYS A 42 -31.54 -3.54 -8.49
C LYS A 42 -32.12 -2.27 -7.86
N MET A 43 -31.43 -1.14 -7.97
CA MET A 43 -31.88 0.16 -7.46
C MET A 43 -33.11 0.74 -8.20
N LYS A 44 -33.60 0.09 -9.28
CA LYS A 44 -34.95 0.34 -9.84
C LYS A 44 -36.04 0.17 -8.79
N ASP A 45 -35.84 -0.78 -7.86
CA ASP A 45 -36.70 -0.88 -6.67
C ASP A 45 -36.35 0.26 -5.71
N ARG A 46 -37.17 1.29 -5.77
CA ARG A 46 -36.99 2.52 -4.99
C ARG A 46 -37.05 2.27 -3.48
N GLN A 47 -37.91 1.40 -3.01
CA GLN A 47 -38.06 1.06 -1.60
C GLN A 47 -36.79 0.34 -1.11
N TRP A 48 -36.28 -0.59 -1.88
CA TRP A 48 -35.01 -1.26 -1.58
C TRP A 48 -33.84 -0.28 -1.56
N LEU A 49 -33.73 0.61 -2.54
CA LEU A 49 -32.69 1.64 -2.60
C LEU A 49 -32.68 2.52 -1.35
N GLU A 50 -33.84 3.10 -1.00
CA GLU A 50 -33.96 4.02 0.12
C GLU A 50 -33.65 3.34 1.46
N SER A 51 -34.16 2.13 1.69
CA SER A 51 -33.90 1.37 2.92
C SER A 51 -32.42 0.93 3.03
N SER A 52 -31.85 0.43 1.95
CA SER A 52 -30.45 -0.01 1.91
C SER A 52 -29.47 1.15 2.08
N TRP A 53 -29.73 2.26 1.39
CA TRP A 53 -28.95 3.49 1.52
C TRP A 53 -29.01 4.08 2.92
N ALA A 54 -30.19 4.18 3.50
CA ALA A 54 -30.38 4.63 4.87
C ALA A 54 -29.61 3.74 5.86
N LYS A 55 -29.60 2.42 5.66
CA LYS A 55 -28.85 1.47 6.47
C LYS A 55 -27.33 1.73 6.38
N ILE A 56 -26.75 1.90 5.20
CA ILE A 56 -25.33 2.23 5.02
C ILE A 56 -25.01 3.57 5.65
N ARG A 57 -25.74 4.63 5.34
CA ARG A 57 -25.46 6.00 5.85
C ARG A 57 -25.57 6.14 7.36
N SER A 58 -26.37 5.31 8.01
CA SER A 58 -26.44 5.28 9.47
C SER A 58 -25.16 4.75 10.13
N GLN A 59 -24.31 4.05 9.37
CA GLN A 59 -23.11 3.36 9.84
C GLN A 59 -21.81 3.98 9.30
N LEU A 60 -21.86 4.55 8.11
CA LEU A 60 -20.70 5.00 7.36
C LEU A 60 -21.00 6.37 6.75
N GLN A 61 -20.12 7.34 6.93
CA GLN A 61 -20.13 8.56 6.14
C GLN A 61 -19.69 8.22 4.73
N VAL A 62 -20.51 8.55 3.73
CA VAL A 62 -20.20 8.37 2.32
C VAL A 62 -20.17 9.74 1.64
N ASP A 63 -19.02 10.08 1.07
CA ASP A 63 -18.79 11.37 0.42
C ASP A 63 -19.05 11.29 -1.09
N LYS A 64 -18.84 10.10 -1.69
CA LYS A 64 -18.95 9.88 -3.14
C LYS A 64 -19.42 8.47 -3.43
N VAL A 65 -20.09 8.28 -4.58
CA VAL A 65 -20.38 6.97 -5.16
C VAL A 65 -19.87 6.90 -6.60
N TYR A 66 -19.36 5.72 -6.98
CA TYR A 66 -19.18 5.34 -8.37
C TYR A 66 -20.36 4.49 -8.82
N LEU A 67 -21.12 4.96 -9.82
CA LEU A 67 -22.20 4.19 -10.45
C LEU A 67 -21.66 3.49 -11.70
N GLU A 68 -21.60 2.17 -11.64
CA GLU A 68 -21.17 1.38 -12.77
C GLU A 68 -22.27 1.29 -13.82
N THR A 69 -21.89 1.57 -15.06
CA THR A 69 -22.79 1.52 -16.21
C THR A 69 -22.71 0.21 -16.98
N TYR A 70 -21.55 -0.46 -16.92
CA TYR A 70 -21.28 -1.66 -17.68
C TYR A 70 -20.40 -2.66 -16.91
N ARG A 71 -20.77 -3.95 -16.95
CA ARG A 71 -19.99 -5.13 -16.56
C ARG A 71 -20.54 -6.38 -17.24
N SER A 72 -19.68 -7.23 -17.81
CA SER A 72 -20.04 -8.58 -18.30
C SER A 72 -21.27 -8.58 -19.22
N ARG A 73 -21.26 -7.75 -20.27
CA ARG A 73 -22.34 -7.56 -21.25
C ARG A 73 -23.64 -6.97 -20.70
N ILE A 74 -23.67 -6.61 -19.42
CA ILE A 74 -24.81 -5.91 -18.81
C ILE A 74 -24.56 -4.41 -18.92
N LEU A 75 -25.49 -3.69 -19.55
CA LEU A 75 -25.45 -2.23 -19.69
C LEU A 75 -26.67 -1.62 -18.99
N ALA A 76 -26.44 -0.63 -18.13
CA ALA A 76 -27.51 0.09 -17.44
C ALA A 76 -28.22 1.10 -18.39
N ASP A 77 -29.52 1.23 -18.25
CA ASP A 77 -30.31 2.24 -18.99
C ASP A 77 -29.90 3.66 -18.58
N GLU A 78 -29.74 4.55 -19.57
CA GLU A 78 -29.34 5.95 -19.31
C GLU A 78 -30.33 6.68 -18.38
N SER A 79 -31.65 6.41 -18.52
CA SER A 79 -32.68 7.01 -17.67
C SER A 79 -32.55 6.58 -16.21
N LEU A 80 -32.29 5.29 -15.95
CA LEU A 80 -32.04 4.78 -14.59
C LEU A 80 -30.82 5.44 -13.98
N VAL A 81 -29.72 5.52 -14.74
CA VAL A 81 -28.49 6.14 -14.27
C VAL A 81 -28.71 7.62 -13.94
N ALA A 82 -29.47 8.36 -14.77
CA ALA A 82 -29.82 9.75 -14.52
C ALA A 82 -30.64 9.93 -13.22
N ASP A 83 -31.63 9.06 -12.99
CA ASP A 83 -32.46 9.07 -11.79
C ASP A 83 -31.63 8.76 -10.52
N LEU A 84 -30.71 7.80 -10.59
CA LEU A 84 -29.82 7.46 -9.47
C LEU A 84 -28.81 8.58 -9.19
N LYS A 85 -28.26 9.21 -10.23
CA LYS A 85 -27.41 10.41 -10.05
C LYS A 85 -28.16 11.49 -9.28
N LYS A 86 -29.41 11.76 -9.68
CA LYS A 86 -30.23 12.75 -8.97
C LYS A 86 -30.46 12.33 -7.53
N PHE A 87 -30.81 11.05 -7.28
CA PHE A 87 -31.04 10.55 -5.93
C PHE A 87 -29.86 10.77 -5.00
N PHE A 88 -28.64 10.37 -5.39
CA PHE A 88 -27.46 10.51 -4.56
C PHE A 88 -27.03 11.98 -4.37
N ARG A 89 -27.13 12.80 -5.43
CA ARG A 89 -26.85 14.24 -5.35
C ARG A 89 -27.81 14.97 -4.41
N ASP A 90 -29.10 14.65 -4.43
CA ASP A 90 -30.09 15.19 -3.52
C ASP A 90 -29.78 14.81 -2.04
N GLN A 91 -28.99 13.75 -1.83
CA GLN A 91 -28.49 13.34 -0.51
C GLN A 91 -27.14 13.98 -0.14
N GLY A 92 -26.61 14.88 -0.96
CA GLY A 92 -25.33 15.56 -0.74
C GLY A 92 -24.09 14.69 -1.05
N VAL A 93 -24.23 13.67 -1.91
CA VAL A 93 -23.17 12.72 -2.29
C VAL A 93 -22.67 13.03 -3.69
N GLU A 94 -21.35 13.09 -3.88
CA GLU A 94 -20.76 13.19 -5.21
C GLU A 94 -21.03 11.90 -6.00
N VAL A 95 -21.22 12.04 -7.31
CA VAL A 95 -21.54 10.89 -8.18
C VAL A 95 -20.66 10.91 -9.42
N SER A 96 -19.89 9.85 -9.59
CA SER A 96 -19.05 9.58 -10.76
C SER A 96 -19.45 8.27 -11.43
N GLY A 97 -19.07 8.10 -12.69
CA GLY A 97 -19.34 6.89 -13.47
C GLY A 97 -18.25 5.83 -13.24
N ALA A 98 -18.61 4.58 -13.53
CA ALA A 98 -17.66 3.48 -13.55
C ALA A 98 -17.94 2.52 -14.70
N ILE A 99 -16.91 1.85 -15.19
CA ILE A 99 -16.98 0.83 -16.24
C ILE A 99 -16.07 -0.34 -15.83
N CYS A 100 -16.59 -1.57 -15.91
CA CYS A 100 -15.81 -2.78 -15.82
C CYS A 100 -15.82 -3.51 -17.17
N PHE A 101 -14.69 -3.49 -17.88
CA PHE A 101 -14.58 -4.11 -19.22
C PHE A 101 -14.37 -5.63 -19.19
N SER A 102 -14.99 -6.33 -18.22
CA SER A 102 -15.08 -7.80 -18.25
C SER A 102 -16.05 -8.27 -19.33
N ASP A 103 -15.80 -9.46 -19.87
CA ASP A 103 -16.60 -10.10 -20.92
C ASP A 103 -16.79 -11.59 -20.62
N ASP A 104 -17.88 -11.94 -19.93
CA ASP A 104 -18.17 -13.32 -19.52
C ASP A 104 -18.47 -14.25 -20.70
N ASP A 105 -18.80 -13.72 -21.90
CA ASP A 105 -18.92 -14.52 -23.12
C ASP A 105 -17.57 -15.16 -23.53
N ASN A 106 -16.46 -14.57 -23.09
CA ASN A 106 -15.12 -15.11 -23.30
C ASN A 106 -14.65 -16.04 -22.17
N GLY A 107 -15.37 -16.13 -21.07
CA GLY A 107 -15.09 -16.92 -19.87
C GLY A 107 -15.03 -16.08 -18.60
N GLN A 108 -15.03 -16.74 -17.45
CA GLN A 108 -14.92 -16.05 -16.17
C GLN A 108 -13.61 -15.26 -16.11
N PHE A 109 -13.68 -14.02 -15.68
CA PHE A 109 -12.55 -13.07 -15.60
C PHE A 109 -11.86 -12.82 -16.96
N ALA A 110 -12.55 -13.00 -18.07
CA ALA A 110 -12.01 -12.70 -19.38
C ALA A 110 -12.19 -11.23 -19.76
N SER A 111 -11.29 -10.75 -20.60
CA SER A 111 -11.40 -9.46 -21.27
C SER A 111 -12.14 -9.57 -22.60
N PHE A 112 -12.45 -8.45 -23.22
CA PHE A 112 -12.83 -8.40 -24.63
C PHE A 112 -11.73 -8.96 -25.54
N THR A 113 -12.13 -9.49 -26.70
CA THR A 113 -11.20 -9.86 -27.77
C THR A 113 -10.90 -8.62 -28.61
N TYR A 114 -9.95 -7.78 -28.18
CA TYR A 114 -9.67 -6.47 -28.79
C TYR A 114 -9.17 -6.54 -30.25
N THR A 115 -8.97 -7.72 -30.80
CA THR A 115 -8.68 -7.93 -32.22
C THR A 115 -9.94 -8.04 -33.08
N LYS A 116 -11.13 -8.19 -32.48
CA LYS A 116 -12.39 -8.23 -33.17
C LYS A 116 -13.00 -6.83 -33.36
N PRO A 117 -13.38 -6.44 -34.58
CA PRO A 117 -13.98 -5.12 -34.84
C PRO A 117 -15.25 -4.85 -34.02
N GLU A 118 -16.10 -5.86 -33.82
CA GLU A 118 -17.33 -5.77 -33.06
C GLU A 118 -17.09 -5.47 -31.58
N ASP A 119 -16.09 -6.13 -30.96
CA ASP A 119 -15.72 -5.88 -29.56
C ASP A 119 -15.11 -4.49 -29.40
N ARG A 120 -14.27 -4.06 -30.34
CA ARG A 120 -13.71 -2.69 -30.36
C ARG A 120 -14.81 -1.63 -30.47
N ALA A 121 -15.77 -1.82 -31.37
CA ALA A 121 -16.90 -0.91 -31.53
C ALA A 121 -17.75 -0.85 -30.26
N TYR A 122 -17.94 -1.97 -29.59
CA TYR A 122 -18.71 -2.04 -28.36
C TYR A 122 -18.02 -1.36 -27.18
N VAL A 123 -16.72 -1.60 -26.99
CA VAL A 123 -15.90 -0.89 -25.96
C VAL A 123 -15.96 0.62 -26.16
N LYS A 124 -15.84 1.08 -27.42
CA LYS A 124 -15.98 2.50 -27.77
C LYS A 124 -17.37 3.02 -27.42
N HIS A 125 -18.43 2.30 -27.78
CA HIS A 125 -19.83 2.66 -27.49
C HIS A 125 -20.08 2.81 -25.97
N VAL A 126 -19.61 1.86 -25.16
CA VAL A 126 -19.74 1.91 -23.69
C VAL A 126 -19.02 3.14 -23.12
N SER A 127 -17.82 3.44 -23.62
CA SER A 127 -17.05 4.62 -23.20
C SER A 127 -17.80 5.93 -23.54
N GLU A 128 -18.30 6.04 -24.76
CA GLU A 128 -19.06 7.21 -25.22
C GLU A 128 -20.38 7.39 -24.46
N MET A 129 -21.13 6.32 -24.23
CA MET A 129 -22.38 6.35 -23.50
C MET A 129 -22.17 6.79 -22.06
N THR A 130 -21.19 6.21 -21.37
CA THR A 130 -20.89 6.58 -19.98
C THR A 130 -20.40 8.04 -19.88
N ALA A 131 -19.61 8.51 -20.85
CA ALA A 131 -19.09 9.88 -20.87
C ALA A 131 -20.19 10.95 -21.12
N LYS A 132 -21.30 10.60 -21.77
CA LYS A 132 -22.48 11.49 -21.86
C LYS A 132 -23.12 11.72 -20.49
N LEU A 133 -23.01 10.74 -19.60
CA LEU A 133 -23.68 10.74 -18.31
C LEU A 133 -22.82 11.33 -17.19
N PHE A 134 -21.50 11.26 -17.29
CA PHE A 134 -20.59 11.61 -16.20
C PHE A 134 -19.42 12.49 -16.63
N ASP A 135 -18.98 13.38 -15.73
CA ASP A 135 -17.78 14.21 -15.90
C ASP A 135 -16.51 13.57 -15.31
N GLU A 136 -16.66 12.45 -14.64
CA GLU A 136 -15.55 11.62 -14.12
C GLU A 136 -15.95 10.15 -14.20
N ILE A 137 -15.05 9.31 -14.71
CA ILE A 137 -15.27 7.87 -14.92
C ILE A 137 -14.04 7.11 -14.47
N ILE A 138 -14.24 6.06 -13.63
CA ILE A 138 -13.20 5.11 -13.27
C ILE A 138 -13.38 3.81 -14.05
N LEU A 139 -12.27 3.27 -14.55
CA LEU A 139 -12.22 1.90 -15.07
C LEU A 139 -11.84 0.97 -13.92
N ASP A 140 -12.62 -0.09 -13.70
CA ASP A 140 -12.27 -1.21 -12.84
C ASP A 140 -11.09 -1.99 -13.43
N ASP A 141 -10.40 -2.78 -12.61
CA ASP A 141 -9.17 -3.50 -12.96
C ASP A 141 -9.33 -4.64 -13.98
N PHE A 142 -10.52 -4.86 -14.52
CA PHE A 142 -10.75 -5.74 -15.66
C PHE A 142 -10.44 -5.09 -17.03
N PHE A 143 -9.67 -4.02 -17.04
CA PHE A 143 -9.25 -3.34 -18.27
C PHE A 143 -7.85 -3.84 -18.72
N PHE A 144 -7.79 -5.09 -19.16
CA PHE A 144 -6.58 -5.80 -19.59
C PHE A 144 -6.87 -6.70 -20.81
N ALA A 145 -5.86 -7.38 -21.35
CA ALA A 145 -5.98 -8.34 -22.45
C ALA A 145 -5.47 -9.72 -22.03
N ASN A 146 -6.37 -10.70 -21.88
CA ASN A 146 -6.00 -12.08 -21.54
C ASN A 146 -6.50 -13.13 -22.54
N THR A 147 -7.26 -12.75 -23.55
CA THR A 147 -7.76 -13.69 -24.56
C THR A 147 -6.63 -14.18 -25.48
N LYS A 148 -6.82 -15.39 -26.02
CA LYS A 148 -5.94 -16.04 -26.99
C LYS A 148 -6.80 -16.70 -28.07
N LYS A 149 -7.76 -15.96 -28.61
CA LYS A 149 -8.63 -16.43 -29.70
C LYS A 149 -7.84 -16.49 -31.02
N PRO A 150 -8.33 -17.19 -32.04
CA PRO A 150 -7.62 -17.27 -33.34
C PRO A 150 -7.23 -15.91 -33.92
N SER A 151 -8.07 -14.89 -33.76
CA SER A 151 -7.77 -13.51 -34.19
C SER A 151 -6.62 -12.89 -33.40
N ASP A 152 -6.50 -13.17 -32.09
CA ASP A 152 -5.41 -12.67 -31.25
C ASP A 152 -4.08 -13.32 -31.65
N ILE A 153 -4.11 -14.66 -31.89
CA ILE A 153 -2.94 -15.42 -32.33
C ILE A 153 -2.44 -14.89 -33.67
N ALA A 154 -3.36 -14.66 -34.61
CA ALA A 154 -3.02 -14.12 -35.93
C ALA A 154 -2.45 -12.69 -35.84
N ALA A 155 -3.09 -11.81 -35.05
CA ALA A 155 -2.66 -10.42 -34.89
C ALA A 155 -1.33 -10.30 -34.10
N LYS A 156 -1.07 -11.21 -33.15
CA LYS A 156 0.18 -11.27 -32.40
C LYS A 156 1.39 -11.53 -33.33
N GLY A 157 1.23 -12.43 -34.30
CA GLY A 157 2.35 -12.82 -35.16
C GLY A 157 3.55 -13.30 -34.34
N ASP A 158 4.73 -12.73 -34.62
CA ASP A 158 6.01 -13.09 -33.98
C ASP A 158 6.27 -12.37 -32.65
N LEU A 159 5.40 -11.43 -32.24
CA LEU A 159 5.55 -10.73 -30.96
C LEU A 159 5.41 -11.71 -29.78
N SER A 160 6.03 -11.38 -28.65
CA SER A 160 5.67 -12.01 -27.38
C SER A 160 4.21 -11.68 -27.00
N TRP A 161 3.60 -12.46 -26.11
CA TRP A 161 2.27 -12.11 -25.60
C TRP A 161 2.29 -10.79 -24.84
N THR A 162 3.35 -10.50 -24.13
CA THR A 162 3.55 -9.24 -23.41
C THR A 162 3.57 -8.06 -24.38
N ASP A 163 4.43 -8.09 -25.40
CA ASP A 163 4.54 -6.98 -26.36
C ASP A 163 3.26 -6.76 -27.15
N PHE A 164 2.61 -7.85 -27.56
CA PHE A 164 1.30 -7.79 -28.23
C PHE A 164 0.24 -7.14 -27.34
N ARG A 165 0.16 -7.53 -26.07
CA ARG A 165 -0.82 -7.00 -25.12
C ARG A 165 -0.55 -5.54 -24.76
N LEU A 166 0.70 -5.17 -24.50
CA LEU A 166 1.09 -3.78 -24.27
C LEU A 166 0.69 -2.88 -25.45
N LYS A 167 1.06 -3.28 -26.68
CA LYS A 167 0.68 -2.56 -27.90
C LYS A 167 -0.84 -2.42 -28.02
N THR A 168 -1.57 -3.51 -27.86
CA THR A 168 -3.03 -3.53 -27.97
C THR A 168 -3.69 -2.65 -26.93
N MET A 169 -3.29 -2.78 -25.64
CA MET A 169 -3.94 -2.04 -24.56
C MET A 169 -3.58 -0.55 -24.58
N ASN A 170 -2.40 -0.16 -25.05
CA ASN A 170 -2.07 1.25 -25.29
C ASN A 170 -2.96 1.88 -26.35
N GLU A 171 -3.19 1.17 -27.46
CA GLU A 171 -4.10 1.62 -28.52
C GLU A 171 -5.55 1.71 -28.02
N VAL A 172 -6.04 0.65 -27.37
CA VAL A 172 -7.40 0.60 -26.82
C VAL A 172 -7.62 1.70 -25.79
N SER A 173 -6.68 1.90 -24.88
CA SER A 173 -6.73 2.96 -23.85
C SER A 173 -6.88 4.33 -24.48
N ARG A 174 -6.00 4.65 -25.43
CA ARG A 174 -5.99 5.95 -26.08
C ARG A 174 -7.20 6.18 -26.98
N ASP A 175 -7.46 5.25 -27.89
CA ASP A 175 -8.36 5.50 -29.01
C ASP A 175 -9.82 5.09 -28.74
N LEU A 176 -10.03 3.95 -28.07
CA LEU A 176 -11.39 3.43 -27.84
C LEU A 176 -11.99 3.87 -26.50
N VAL A 177 -11.14 4.26 -25.55
CA VAL A 177 -11.61 4.66 -24.22
C VAL A 177 -11.47 6.17 -24.05
N VAL A 178 -10.25 6.68 -23.94
CA VAL A 178 -10.03 8.09 -23.56
C VAL A 178 -10.47 9.06 -24.66
N ASN A 179 -10.02 8.87 -25.91
CA ASN A 179 -10.41 9.74 -27.02
C ASN A 179 -11.90 9.62 -27.34
N ALA A 180 -12.47 8.42 -27.29
CA ALA A 180 -13.91 8.20 -27.50
C ALA A 180 -14.74 8.95 -26.44
N ALA A 181 -14.40 8.80 -25.17
CA ALA A 181 -15.07 9.51 -24.07
C ALA A 181 -14.96 11.04 -24.22
N LYS A 182 -13.74 11.54 -24.49
CA LYS A 182 -13.49 12.98 -24.63
C LYS A 182 -14.10 13.60 -25.89
N THR A 183 -14.39 12.80 -26.92
CA THR A 183 -15.11 13.25 -28.12
C THR A 183 -16.55 13.66 -27.79
N VAL A 184 -17.22 12.94 -26.92
CA VAL A 184 -18.61 13.22 -26.51
C VAL A 184 -18.69 14.15 -25.29
N ASN A 185 -17.71 14.09 -24.39
CA ASN A 185 -17.60 14.97 -23.23
C ASN A 185 -16.15 15.45 -23.06
N PRO A 186 -15.76 16.60 -23.63
CA PRO A 186 -14.39 17.10 -23.54
C PRO A 186 -13.89 17.37 -22.12
N LYS A 187 -14.80 17.46 -21.12
CA LYS A 187 -14.46 17.73 -19.71
C LYS A 187 -14.29 16.46 -18.90
N VAL A 188 -14.65 15.28 -19.45
CA VAL A 188 -14.61 14.03 -18.70
C VAL A 188 -13.18 13.71 -18.24
N LYS A 189 -13.05 13.39 -16.96
CA LYS A 189 -11.85 12.82 -16.37
C LYS A 189 -11.92 11.31 -16.44
N MET A 190 -10.96 10.70 -17.09
CA MET A 190 -10.82 9.27 -17.22
C MET A 190 -9.78 8.76 -16.23
N ILE A 191 -10.14 7.81 -15.40
CA ILE A 191 -9.32 7.21 -14.35
C ILE A 191 -9.14 5.74 -14.65
N ILE A 192 -7.91 5.24 -14.62
CA ILE A 192 -7.61 3.81 -14.72
C ILE A 192 -7.24 3.26 -13.34
N LYS A 193 -7.84 2.12 -12.94
CA LYS A 193 -7.44 1.37 -11.74
C LYS A 193 -6.46 0.26 -12.13
N TYR A 194 -5.35 0.19 -11.40
CA TYR A 194 -4.40 -0.90 -11.47
C TYR A 194 -4.64 -1.87 -10.31
N PRO A 195 -4.62 -3.20 -10.55
CA PRO A 195 -4.74 -4.20 -9.48
C PRO A 195 -3.43 -4.32 -8.68
N ASN A 196 -3.51 -4.98 -7.52
CA ASN A 196 -2.35 -5.34 -6.69
C ASN A 196 -2.06 -6.84 -6.67
N TRP A 197 -2.74 -7.63 -7.49
CA TRP A 197 -2.68 -9.11 -7.39
C TRP A 197 -1.44 -9.71 -8.04
N TYR A 198 -0.72 -8.96 -8.85
CA TYR A 198 0.50 -9.39 -9.54
C TYR A 198 1.41 -8.20 -9.77
N GLU A 199 2.69 -8.49 -9.85
CA GLU A 199 3.70 -7.48 -10.13
C GLU A 199 4.08 -7.37 -11.61
N HIS A 200 3.73 -8.39 -12.40
CA HIS A 200 3.99 -8.43 -13.85
C HIS A 200 2.84 -7.78 -14.62
N PHE A 201 2.61 -6.51 -14.38
CA PHE A 201 1.53 -5.71 -14.99
C PHE A 201 1.53 -5.82 -16.51
N GLN A 202 2.71 -5.79 -17.13
CA GLN A 202 2.91 -5.90 -18.57
C GLN A 202 2.38 -7.23 -19.15
N GLY A 203 2.36 -8.30 -18.37
CA GLY A 203 1.92 -9.62 -18.80
C GLY A 203 0.45 -9.65 -19.28
N ASN A 204 -0.39 -8.75 -18.76
CA ASN A 204 -1.79 -8.58 -19.14
C ASN A 204 -2.06 -7.26 -19.91
N GLY A 205 -1.00 -6.53 -20.26
CA GLY A 205 -1.10 -5.32 -21.08
C GLY A 205 -1.29 -4.03 -20.27
N TYR A 206 -1.10 -4.05 -18.95
CA TYR A 206 -0.97 -2.82 -18.17
C TYR A 206 0.42 -2.23 -18.39
N ASP A 207 0.48 -1.18 -19.17
CA ASP A 207 1.71 -0.45 -19.45
C ASP A 207 1.89 0.70 -18.47
N LEU A 208 2.61 0.44 -17.37
CA LEU A 208 2.86 1.44 -16.34
C LEU A 208 3.73 2.60 -16.83
N ALA A 209 4.44 2.44 -17.96
CA ALA A 209 5.23 3.50 -18.57
C ALA A 209 4.36 4.46 -19.41
N GLU A 210 3.35 3.96 -20.12
CA GLU A 210 2.61 4.74 -21.11
C GLU A 210 1.16 5.00 -20.71
N GLN A 211 0.42 4.02 -20.20
CA GLN A 211 -1.02 4.19 -19.88
C GLN A 211 -1.29 5.35 -18.91
N PRO A 212 -0.50 5.58 -17.82
CA PRO A 212 -0.72 6.72 -16.93
C PRO A 212 -0.66 8.09 -17.63
N LYS A 213 -0.08 8.16 -18.84
CA LYS A 213 0.00 9.40 -19.62
C LYS A 213 -1.29 9.67 -20.41
N PHE A 214 -2.08 8.64 -20.73
CA PHE A 214 -3.33 8.79 -21.45
C PHE A 214 -4.49 9.20 -20.53
N PHE A 215 -4.51 8.68 -19.31
CA PHE A 215 -5.55 8.94 -18.34
C PHE A 215 -5.30 10.21 -17.53
N ASP A 216 -6.39 10.88 -17.09
CA ASP A 216 -6.28 12.09 -16.27
C ASP A 216 -5.81 11.79 -14.83
N ALA A 217 -6.15 10.60 -14.32
CA ALA A 217 -5.68 10.09 -13.04
C ALA A 217 -5.56 8.56 -13.07
N ILE A 218 -4.87 8.02 -12.07
CA ILE A 218 -4.81 6.59 -11.81
C ILE A 218 -5.46 6.27 -10.46
N TYR A 219 -5.72 5.01 -10.22
CA TYR A 219 -6.26 4.47 -8.99
C TYR A 219 -5.58 3.13 -8.68
N THR A 220 -5.51 2.75 -7.41
CA THR A 220 -4.73 1.58 -6.98
C THR A 220 -5.62 0.59 -6.24
N GLY A 221 -5.60 -0.68 -6.63
CA GLY A 221 -6.07 -1.77 -5.80
C GLY A 221 -5.18 -1.90 -4.58
N THR A 222 -5.78 -1.98 -3.40
CA THR A 222 -5.07 -2.10 -2.11
C THR A 222 -5.65 -3.21 -1.24
N GLU A 223 -6.47 -4.08 -1.86
CA GLU A 223 -7.10 -5.23 -1.24
C GLU A 223 -6.11 -6.37 -1.00
N THR A 224 -5.56 -6.48 0.20
CA THR A 224 -4.65 -7.58 0.58
C THR A 224 -5.39 -8.82 1.05
N ARG A 225 -6.66 -8.70 1.41
CA ARG A 225 -7.51 -9.84 1.83
C ARG A 225 -6.87 -10.70 2.92
N ASP A 226 -7.25 -11.94 3.03
CA ASP A 226 -6.63 -12.91 3.93
C ASP A 226 -5.67 -13.80 3.13
N PRO A 227 -4.34 -13.74 3.34
CA PRO A 227 -3.37 -14.51 2.56
C PRO A 227 -3.48 -16.03 2.77
N VAL A 228 -4.20 -16.49 3.80
CA VAL A 228 -4.47 -17.92 4.01
C VAL A 228 -5.71 -18.38 3.23
N ALA A 229 -6.66 -17.47 3.00
CA ALA A 229 -7.94 -17.78 2.34
C ALA A 229 -7.91 -17.51 0.84
N THR A 230 -6.95 -16.75 0.33
CA THR A 230 -6.79 -16.41 -1.09
C THR A 230 -5.57 -17.10 -1.70
N ASP A 231 -5.57 -17.28 -3.02
CA ASP A 231 -4.40 -17.77 -3.77
C ASP A 231 -3.34 -16.66 -4.00
N GLN A 232 -3.54 -15.49 -3.40
CA GLN A 232 -2.65 -14.35 -3.54
C GLN A 232 -1.64 -14.33 -2.40
N ASN A 233 -0.36 -14.15 -2.72
CA ASN A 233 0.72 -14.13 -1.74
C ASN A 233 0.95 -12.73 -1.14
N LEU A 234 -0.11 -11.95 -0.94
CA LEU A 234 -0.06 -10.59 -0.46
C LEU A 234 0.02 -10.54 1.07
N GLN A 235 0.91 -9.68 1.56
CA GLN A 235 1.01 -9.41 2.99
C GLN A 235 0.28 -8.10 3.32
N GLN A 236 0.00 -7.84 4.61
CA GLN A 236 -0.73 -6.63 5.03
C GLN A 236 -0.06 -5.35 4.55
N TYR A 237 1.27 -5.29 4.61
CA TYR A 237 2.05 -4.12 4.22
C TYR A 237 1.82 -3.68 2.77
N GLU A 238 1.40 -4.59 1.90
CA GLU A 238 1.13 -4.34 0.48
C GLU A 238 0.09 -3.22 0.28
N SER A 239 -0.95 -3.14 1.10
CA SER A 239 -1.96 -2.06 1.00
C SER A 239 -1.35 -0.65 1.10
N TYR A 240 -0.27 -0.50 1.88
CA TYR A 240 0.51 0.73 1.97
C TYR A 240 1.51 0.86 0.83
N GLU A 241 2.31 -0.17 0.60
CA GLU A 241 3.43 -0.15 -0.34
C GLU A 241 2.99 0.12 -1.78
N ILE A 242 1.97 -0.62 -2.25
CA ILE A 242 1.47 -0.47 -3.63
C ILE A 242 0.86 0.93 -3.86
N MET A 243 0.19 1.49 -2.84
CA MET A 243 -0.32 2.87 -2.88
C MET A 243 0.83 3.86 -3.10
N ARG A 244 1.96 3.66 -2.41
CA ARG A 244 3.15 4.49 -2.53
C ARG A 244 3.82 4.33 -3.88
N TYR A 245 3.98 3.10 -4.37
CA TYR A 245 4.60 2.85 -5.68
C TYR A 245 3.84 3.54 -6.82
N PHE A 246 2.50 3.45 -6.83
CA PHE A 246 1.69 4.12 -7.83
C PHE A 246 1.65 5.65 -7.66
N ASP A 247 1.86 6.16 -6.46
CA ASP A 247 2.03 7.61 -6.27
C ASP A 247 3.34 8.12 -6.91
N GLU A 248 4.41 7.30 -6.88
CA GLU A 248 5.68 7.60 -7.57
C GLU A 248 5.63 7.37 -9.09
N ILE A 249 4.80 6.43 -9.59
CA ILE A 249 4.55 6.26 -11.03
C ILE A 249 3.81 7.47 -11.62
N ALA A 250 2.81 8.00 -10.92
CA ALA A 250 2.01 9.14 -11.37
C ALA A 250 1.87 10.21 -10.26
N PRO A 251 2.94 10.95 -9.95
CA PRO A 251 2.97 11.89 -8.83
C PRO A 251 1.82 12.88 -8.87
N GLY A 252 1.08 12.96 -7.76
CA GLY A 252 -0.06 13.84 -7.60
C GLY A 252 -1.33 13.43 -8.37
N ARG A 253 -1.31 12.33 -9.14
CA ARG A 253 -2.43 11.84 -9.94
C ARG A 253 -2.99 10.48 -9.48
N ASN A 254 -2.40 9.85 -8.46
CA ASN A 254 -3.01 8.68 -7.81
C ASN A 254 -4.19 9.15 -6.95
N GLY A 255 -5.42 8.89 -7.42
CA GLY A 255 -6.65 9.41 -6.82
C GLY A 255 -7.04 8.71 -5.53
N GLY A 256 -6.71 7.43 -5.37
CA GLY A 256 -7.09 6.70 -4.18
C GLY A 256 -6.82 5.21 -4.22
N GLY A 257 -7.24 4.56 -3.16
CA GLY A 257 -7.15 3.14 -2.98
C GLY A 257 -8.52 2.46 -2.98
N TRP A 258 -8.51 1.14 -3.13
CA TRP A 258 -9.69 0.32 -3.34
C TRP A 258 -9.60 -0.95 -2.51
N VAL A 259 -10.60 -1.19 -1.67
CA VAL A 259 -10.66 -2.33 -0.75
C VAL A 259 -12.00 -3.04 -0.88
N ASP A 260 -11.97 -4.35 -0.85
CA ASP A 260 -13.18 -5.20 -0.85
C ASP A 260 -13.29 -6.06 0.42
N THR A 261 -14.41 -6.75 0.54
CA THR A 261 -14.68 -7.71 1.62
C THR A 261 -14.50 -9.16 1.17
N PHE A 262 -13.95 -9.38 -0.03
CA PHE A 262 -13.83 -10.71 -0.61
C PHE A 262 -12.80 -11.55 0.17
N ASP A 263 -13.14 -12.81 0.46
CA ASP A 263 -12.31 -13.74 1.24
C ASP A 263 -11.76 -13.19 2.57
N ILE A 264 -12.50 -12.26 3.19
CA ILE A 264 -12.21 -11.78 4.53
C ILE A 264 -12.80 -12.73 5.58
N LYS A 265 -11.93 -13.45 6.29
CA LYS A 265 -12.35 -14.26 7.44
C LYS A 265 -12.55 -13.42 8.70
N TYR A 266 -11.77 -12.37 8.85
CA TYR A 266 -11.70 -11.57 10.08
C TYR A 266 -11.96 -10.10 9.79
N VAL A 267 -12.79 -9.46 10.59
CA VAL A 267 -13.04 -8.02 10.45
C VAL A 267 -11.80 -7.18 10.78
N ASP A 268 -10.88 -7.70 11.60
CA ASP A 268 -9.59 -7.06 11.85
C ASP A 268 -8.81 -6.89 10.52
N ARG A 269 -8.75 -7.91 9.66
CA ARG A 269 -8.12 -7.84 8.34
C ARG A 269 -8.76 -6.82 7.42
N TYR A 270 -10.10 -6.73 7.45
CA TYR A 270 -10.80 -5.73 6.66
C TYR A 270 -10.43 -4.31 7.10
N SER A 271 -10.36 -4.08 8.41
CA SER A 271 -9.97 -2.78 8.95
C SER A 271 -8.52 -2.42 8.64
N GLU A 272 -7.59 -3.39 8.73
CA GLU A 272 -6.17 -3.21 8.38
C GLU A 272 -6.01 -2.69 6.94
N GLN A 273 -6.68 -3.29 5.96
CA GLN A 273 -6.63 -2.82 4.57
C GLN A 273 -7.07 -1.35 4.44
N LEU A 274 -8.12 -0.97 5.17
CA LEU A 274 -8.68 0.39 5.11
C LEU A 274 -7.68 1.42 5.63
N TRP A 275 -7.15 1.22 6.84
CA TRP A 275 -6.24 2.23 7.40
C TRP A 275 -4.86 2.23 6.76
N LEU A 276 -4.30 1.07 6.36
CA LEU A 276 -3.03 1.00 5.66
C LEU A 276 -3.05 1.75 4.32
N THR A 277 -4.15 1.64 3.58
CA THR A 277 -4.38 2.41 2.35
C THR A 277 -4.32 3.91 2.61
N VAL A 278 -4.97 4.37 3.68
CA VAL A 278 -4.97 5.80 4.05
C VAL A 278 -3.63 6.23 4.64
N PHE A 279 -2.89 5.35 5.34
CA PHE A 279 -1.50 5.63 5.77
C PHE A 279 -0.57 5.86 4.57
N GLY A 280 -0.82 5.18 3.44
CA GLY A 280 -0.18 5.43 2.15
C GLY A 280 -0.59 6.73 1.46
N LYS A 281 -1.44 7.58 2.10
CA LYS A 281 -1.92 8.88 1.60
C LYS A 281 -2.95 8.80 0.47
N ALA A 282 -3.76 7.74 0.45
CA ALA A 282 -4.93 7.68 -0.42
C ALA A 282 -5.85 8.90 -0.18
N ARG A 283 -6.22 9.60 -1.24
CA ARG A 283 -7.13 10.76 -1.19
C ARG A 283 -8.60 10.34 -1.17
N GLU A 284 -8.88 9.21 -1.79
CA GLU A 284 -10.17 8.53 -1.77
C GLU A 284 -9.97 7.10 -1.28
N MET A 285 -10.86 6.64 -0.39
CA MET A 285 -10.93 5.26 0.07
C MET A 285 -12.19 4.64 -0.51
N THR A 286 -12.04 3.84 -1.57
CA THR A 286 -13.16 3.20 -2.25
C THR A 286 -13.45 1.83 -1.64
N LEU A 287 -14.68 1.66 -1.20
CA LEU A 287 -15.21 0.42 -0.66
C LEU A 287 -15.96 -0.34 -1.77
N PHE A 288 -15.43 -1.45 -2.19
CA PHE A 288 -16.05 -2.36 -3.13
C PHE A 288 -16.74 -3.49 -2.35
N ASN A 289 -18.08 -3.67 -2.35
CA ASN A 289 -19.01 -2.82 -3.05
C ASN A 289 -20.29 -2.65 -2.19
N PHE A 290 -21.25 -1.89 -2.68
CA PHE A 290 -22.51 -1.57 -2.00
C PHE A 290 -23.25 -2.80 -1.43
N GLY A 291 -23.28 -3.91 -2.17
CA GLY A 291 -23.94 -5.16 -1.74
C GLY A 291 -23.34 -5.74 -0.47
N PRO A 292 -22.08 -6.16 -0.50
CA PRO A 292 -21.34 -6.68 0.66
C PRO A 292 -21.32 -5.73 1.87
N LEU A 293 -21.33 -4.42 1.68
CA LEU A 293 -21.42 -3.48 2.82
C LEU A 293 -22.71 -3.65 3.65
N LEU A 294 -23.77 -4.24 3.06
CA LEU A 294 -25.04 -4.55 3.74
C LEU A 294 -25.04 -5.90 4.45
N GLU A 295 -24.05 -6.75 4.18
CA GLU A 295 -23.94 -8.09 4.77
C GLU A 295 -23.58 -8.01 6.25
N GLU A 296 -24.09 -8.95 7.03
CA GLU A 296 -23.82 -9.01 8.46
C GLU A 296 -22.37 -9.39 8.73
N ALA A 297 -21.68 -8.56 9.49
CA ALA A 297 -20.40 -8.89 10.08
C ALA A 297 -20.66 -9.49 11.48
N THR A 298 -20.25 -10.74 11.68
CA THR A 298 -20.48 -11.46 12.93
C THR A 298 -19.22 -11.45 13.80
N GLN A 299 -19.40 -11.62 15.10
CA GLN A 299 -18.26 -11.76 16.01
C GLN A 299 -17.44 -13.04 15.69
N GLY A 300 -18.04 -14.04 15.08
CA GLY A 300 -17.34 -15.25 14.59
C GLY A 300 -16.30 -14.97 13.50
N ASN A 301 -16.38 -13.83 12.82
CA ASN A 301 -15.38 -13.38 11.86
C ASN A 301 -14.13 -12.77 12.53
N ARG A 302 -14.04 -12.79 13.85
CA ARG A 302 -12.95 -12.25 14.67
C ARG A 302 -12.19 -13.36 15.37
N PRO A 303 -11.00 -13.77 14.93
CA PRO A 303 -10.25 -14.86 15.58
C PRO A 303 -9.69 -14.41 16.96
N TRP A 304 -9.52 -13.12 17.17
CA TRP A 304 -8.95 -12.53 18.39
C TRP A 304 -10.02 -11.98 19.35
N GLN A 305 -11.20 -12.60 19.39
CA GLN A 305 -12.36 -12.16 20.19
C GLN A 305 -12.05 -11.90 21.66
N ASN A 306 -11.18 -12.71 22.26
CA ASN A 306 -10.79 -12.60 23.65
C ASN A 306 -9.56 -11.70 23.88
N SER A 307 -8.97 -11.16 22.81
CA SER A 307 -7.83 -10.25 22.86
C SER A 307 -8.26 -8.83 22.56
N ALA A 308 -7.70 -7.86 23.27
CA ALA A 308 -7.90 -6.43 22.95
C ALA A 308 -7.18 -6.15 21.62
N THR A 309 -7.95 -5.86 20.56
CA THR A 309 -7.44 -5.39 19.26
C THR A 309 -7.87 -3.96 19.01
N SER A 310 -7.54 -3.36 17.87
CA SER A 310 -8.10 -2.06 17.45
C SER A 310 -9.63 -2.10 17.26
N ILE A 311 -10.20 -3.27 17.05
CA ILE A 311 -11.64 -3.43 16.83
C ILE A 311 -12.39 -3.44 18.17
N ASN A 312 -13.21 -2.42 18.39
CA ASN A 312 -14.14 -2.36 19.51
C ASN A 312 -15.52 -2.87 19.10
N TRP A 313 -15.76 -4.18 19.25
CA TRP A 313 -17.00 -4.82 18.84
C TRP A 313 -18.25 -4.27 19.51
N SER A 314 -18.16 -3.90 20.79
CA SER A 314 -19.25 -3.26 21.53
C SER A 314 -19.65 -1.91 20.91
N LYS A 315 -18.66 -1.10 20.54
CA LYS A 315 -18.87 0.20 19.89
C LYS A 315 -19.54 0.03 18.53
N ILE A 316 -19.05 -0.94 17.73
CA ILE A 316 -19.62 -1.26 16.40
C ILE A 316 -21.08 -1.73 16.55
N SER A 317 -21.37 -2.63 17.51
CA SER A 317 -22.71 -3.15 17.75
C SER A 317 -23.66 -2.04 18.23
N THR A 318 -23.20 -1.15 19.09
CA THR A 318 -23.98 0.01 19.56
C THR A 318 -24.28 0.98 18.39
N ARG A 319 -23.30 1.25 17.55
CA ARG A 319 -23.46 2.08 16.36
C ARG A 319 -24.48 1.47 15.39
N ALA A 320 -24.44 0.17 15.18
CA ALA A 320 -25.33 -0.56 14.28
C ALA A 320 -26.79 -0.55 14.73
N LYS A 321 -27.10 -0.26 16.01
CA LYS A 321 -28.45 -0.37 16.61
C LYS A 321 -29.10 -1.72 16.33
N GLY A 322 -28.30 -2.77 16.24
CA GLY A 322 -28.69 -4.12 15.88
C GLY A 322 -27.48 -4.97 15.49
N ARG A 323 -27.65 -5.83 14.49
CA ARG A 323 -26.53 -6.64 13.99
C ARG A 323 -25.57 -5.76 13.17
N PRO A 324 -24.26 -5.79 13.49
CA PRO A 324 -23.25 -5.10 12.68
C PRO A 324 -23.24 -5.60 11.23
N ILE A 325 -23.02 -4.67 10.32
CA ILE A 325 -22.79 -4.95 8.90
C ILE A 325 -21.38 -4.48 8.53
N PHE A 326 -20.84 -4.90 7.37
CA PHE A 326 -19.50 -4.45 6.98
C PHE A 326 -19.37 -2.93 6.87
N ALA A 327 -20.45 -2.21 6.51
CA ALA A 327 -20.45 -0.75 6.60
C ALA A 327 -20.23 -0.21 8.03
N SER A 328 -20.65 -0.95 9.08
CA SER A 328 -20.37 -0.58 10.49
C SER A 328 -18.89 -0.73 10.82
N VAL A 329 -18.25 -1.80 10.31
CA VAL A 329 -16.82 -2.05 10.51
C VAL A 329 -15.99 -1.02 9.77
N ALA A 330 -16.31 -0.75 8.49
CA ALA A 330 -15.65 0.28 7.71
C ALA A 330 -15.77 1.66 8.37
N GLY A 331 -16.99 2.00 8.84
CA GLY A 331 -17.24 3.27 9.52
C GLY A 331 -16.42 3.41 10.81
N ASP A 332 -16.29 2.35 11.62
CA ASP A 332 -15.46 2.39 12.82
C ASP A 332 -13.98 2.50 12.48
N ALA A 333 -13.48 1.71 11.53
CA ALA A 333 -12.08 1.73 11.11
C ALA A 333 -11.65 3.10 10.58
N LEU A 334 -12.47 3.72 9.71
CA LEU A 334 -12.16 5.02 9.14
C LEU A 334 -12.31 6.16 10.17
N ASP A 335 -13.27 6.08 11.09
CA ASP A 335 -13.42 7.06 12.15
C ASP A 335 -12.28 7.04 13.17
N GLN A 336 -11.62 5.88 13.38
CA GLN A 336 -10.45 5.77 14.24
C GLN A 336 -9.25 6.57 13.72
N ILE A 337 -9.05 6.64 12.41
CA ILE A 337 -7.87 7.29 11.80
C ILE A 337 -8.09 8.78 11.49
N LYS A 338 -9.32 9.24 11.30
CA LYS A 338 -9.64 10.65 11.00
C LYS A 338 -8.98 11.67 11.94
N PRO A 339 -8.88 11.44 13.28
CA PRO A 339 -8.33 12.43 14.22
C PRO A 339 -6.84 12.74 14.02
N PHE A 340 -6.07 11.84 13.43
CA PHE A 340 -4.63 11.99 13.31
C PHE A 340 -4.09 11.94 11.90
N VAL A 341 -4.78 11.30 10.94
CA VAL A 341 -4.21 11.08 9.60
C VAL A 341 -3.87 12.38 8.86
N GLY A 342 -4.61 13.46 9.14
CA GLY A 342 -4.30 14.80 8.63
C GLY A 342 -3.05 15.45 9.26
N LYS A 343 -2.53 14.89 10.37
CA LYS A 343 -1.31 15.37 11.04
C LYS A 343 -0.05 14.68 10.52
N LEU A 344 -0.19 13.55 9.83
CA LEU A 344 0.93 12.83 9.24
C LEU A 344 1.56 13.65 8.11
N GLY A 345 2.88 13.70 8.07
CA GLY A 345 3.67 14.29 6.97
C GLY A 345 3.58 13.52 5.66
N ASN A 346 4.51 13.74 4.76
CA ASN A 346 4.68 12.90 3.58
C ASN A 346 5.38 11.61 3.97
N PRO A 347 4.97 10.44 3.43
CA PRO A 347 5.62 9.18 3.71
C PRO A 347 7.10 9.19 3.34
N ILE A 348 7.92 8.56 4.17
CA ILE A 348 9.33 8.32 3.93
C ILE A 348 9.69 6.87 4.27
N GLY A 349 10.66 6.32 3.58
CA GLY A 349 11.15 4.95 3.78
C GLY A 349 12.57 4.79 3.29
N ILE A 350 13.11 3.56 3.45
CA ILE A 350 14.33 3.17 2.76
C ILE A 350 13.99 3.12 1.27
N ALA A 351 14.68 3.94 0.49
CA ALA A 351 14.44 4.03 -0.93
C ALA A 351 14.77 2.70 -1.60
N SER A 352 13.84 2.15 -2.37
CA SER A 352 14.05 0.95 -3.16
C SER A 352 13.72 1.22 -4.63
N TYR A 353 14.48 0.60 -5.53
CA TYR A 353 14.35 0.80 -6.97
C TYR A 353 13.67 -0.39 -7.62
N ARG A 354 12.52 -0.14 -8.19
CA ARG A 354 11.78 -1.12 -8.99
C ARG A 354 11.36 -0.47 -10.31
N PRO A 355 12.14 -0.66 -11.39
CA PRO A 355 11.75 -0.20 -12.73
C PRO A 355 10.36 -0.70 -13.10
N VAL A 356 9.61 0.11 -13.84
CA VAL A 356 8.35 -0.39 -14.41
C VAL A 356 8.64 -1.62 -15.27
N HIS A 357 7.74 -2.59 -15.26
CA HIS A 357 7.88 -3.89 -15.96
C HIS A 357 9.03 -4.78 -15.45
N ALA A 358 9.63 -4.45 -14.30
CA ALA A 358 10.59 -5.33 -13.65
C ALA A 358 9.95 -6.66 -13.22
N THR A 359 10.80 -7.70 -13.14
CA THR A 359 10.44 -9.04 -12.65
C THR A 359 11.55 -9.57 -11.76
N GLY A 360 11.21 -10.43 -10.81
CA GLY A 360 12.15 -11.06 -9.89
C GLY A 360 11.97 -10.61 -8.43
N GLU A 361 12.07 -11.57 -7.52
CA GLU A 361 11.76 -11.40 -6.09
C GLU A 361 10.40 -10.73 -5.87
N ASP A 362 9.39 -11.17 -6.64
CA ASP A 362 8.06 -10.57 -6.63
C ASP A 362 7.46 -10.58 -5.21
N PHE A 363 6.82 -9.48 -4.81
CA PHE A 363 6.24 -9.23 -3.49
C PHE A 363 7.24 -9.20 -2.33
N LEU A 364 8.55 -9.33 -2.54
CA LEU A 364 9.53 -9.30 -1.44
C LEU A 364 9.44 -8.02 -0.61
N HIS A 365 9.17 -6.89 -1.23
CA HIS A 365 9.11 -5.60 -0.53
C HIS A 365 8.06 -5.57 0.58
N ASN A 366 6.89 -6.19 0.35
CA ASN A 366 5.89 -6.23 1.42
C ASN A 366 6.30 -7.16 2.59
N PHE A 367 7.05 -8.25 2.35
CA PHE A 367 7.65 -9.04 3.42
C PHE A 367 8.71 -8.26 4.21
N LEU A 368 9.52 -7.43 3.52
CA LEU A 368 10.49 -6.56 4.20
C LEU A 368 9.80 -5.48 5.05
N GLY A 369 8.68 -4.94 4.57
CA GLY A 369 7.83 -4.05 5.36
C GLY A 369 7.26 -4.73 6.61
N MET A 370 6.84 -5.99 6.49
CA MET A 370 6.33 -6.80 7.60
C MET A 370 7.40 -7.16 8.63
N VAL A 371 8.68 -7.12 8.27
CA VAL A 371 9.79 -7.25 9.23
C VAL A 371 10.33 -5.89 9.68
N GLY A 372 9.55 -4.82 9.56
CA GLY A 372 9.81 -3.52 10.15
C GLY A 372 10.85 -2.66 9.44
N ILE A 373 11.09 -2.90 8.16
CA ILE A 373 11.88 -2.03 7.27
C ILE A 373 10.89 -1.19 6.46
N PRO A 374 10.71 0.11 6.76
CA PRO A 374 9.83 0.96 5.97
C PRO A 374 10.40 1.16 4.57
N ILE A 375 9.60 0.91 3.55
CA ILE A 375 10.02 0.97 2.14
C ILE A 375 9.32 2.14 1.45
N GLU A 376 10.07 2.88 0.63
CA GLU A 376 9.54 3.80 -0.37
C GLU A 376 10.05 3.35 -1.74
N LEU A 377 9.12 2.93 -2.60
CA LEU A 377 9.42 2.25 -3.85
C LEU A 377 9.39 3.23 -5.03
N TYR A 378 10.46 3.28 -5.81
CA TYR A 378 10.64 4.22 -6.93
C TYR A 378 10.73 3.51 -8.28
N PRO A 379 9.98 3.96 -9.32
CA PRO A 379 10.12 3.46 -10.69
C PRO A 379 11.37 3.98 -11.40
N THR A 380 12.05 4.98 -10.84
CA THR A 380 13.32 5.55 -11.31
C THR A 380 14.37 5.45 -10.21
N PHE A 381 15.65 5.30 -10.60
CA PHE A 381 16.73 5.11 -9.62
C PHE A 381 16.83 6.29 -8.65
N PRO A 382 16.76 6.06 -7.31
CA PRO A 382 16.65 7.12 -6.30
C PRO A 382 18.01 7.73 -5.95
N THR A 383 18.56 8.56 -6.84
CA THR A 383 19.92 9.12 -6.76
C THR A 383 20.22 9.93 -5.49
N ARG A 384 19.20 10.52 -4.85
CA ARG A 384 19.37 11.41 -3.68
C ARG A 384 19.37 10.68 -2.34
N ALA A 385 18.85 9.48 -2.26
CA ALA A 385 18.72 8.73 -1.01
C ALA A 385 20.13 8.42 -0.41
N ASP A 386 20.24 8.33 0.91
CA ASP A 386 21.48 7.94 1.57
C ASP A 386 21.67 6.42 1.56
N VAL A 387 20.59 5.68 1.68
CA VAL A 387 20.55 4.23 1.57
C VAL A 387 19.60 3.85 0.44
N VAL A 388 20.02 2.90 -0.40
CA VAL A 388 19.16 2.29 -1.43
C VAL A 388 19.14 0.79 -1.23
N LEU A 389 17.94 0.21 -1.18
CA LEU A 389 17.70 -1.23 -1.16
C LEU A 389 17.33 -1.67 -2.58
N LEU A 390 18.01 -2.69 -3.08
CA LEU A 390 17.87 -3.19 -4.44
C LEU A 390 17.52 -4.68 -4.40
N THR A 391 16.38 -5.03 -4.97
CA THR A 391 15.91 -6.41 -5.16
C THR A 391 16.17 -6.87 -6.59
N GLU A 392 15.94 -8.14 -6.89
CA GLU A 392 16.20 -8.74 -8.21
C GLU A 392 15.55 -7.96 -9.36
N GLY A 393 14.37 -7.36 -9.13
CA GLY A 393 13.68 -6.53 -10.13
C GLY A 393 14.54 -5.39 -10.69
N ALA A 394 15.48 -4.85 -9.92
CA ALA A 394 16.39 -3.81 -10.37
C ALA A 394 17.36 -4.28 -11.48
N ALA A 395 17.59 -5.60 -11.62
CA ALA A 395 18.47 -6.16 -12.64
C ALA A 395 17.99 -5.93 -14.09
N SER A 396 16.75 -5.47 -14.26
CA SER A 396 16.21 -5.05 -15.57
C SER A 396 16.84 -3.76 -16.09
N ASP A 397 17.49 -2.96 -15.23
CA ASP A 397 18.23 -1.76 -15.63
C ASP A 397 19.67 -2.10 -16.03
N ALA A 398 19.98 -1.94 -17.31
CA ALA A 398 21.31 -2.21 -17.85
C ALA A 398 22.41 -1.29 -17.28
N ASN A 399 22.05 -0.13 -16.73
CA ASN A 399 22.99 0.82 -16.11
C ASN A 399 23.21 0.61 -14.61
N LEU A 400 22.50 -0.31 -13.99
CA LEU A 400 22.45 -0.48 -12.54
C LEU A 400 23.83 -0.59 -11.87
N ILE A 401 24.76 -1.35 -12.44
CA ILE A 401 26.12 -1.51 -11.88
C ILE A 401 26.87 -0.18 -11.81
N ASN A 402 26.71 0.70 -12.80
CA ASN A 402 27.34 2.03 -12.78
C ASN A 402 26.71 2.91 -11.71
N GLU A 403 25.39 2.90 -11.59
CA GLU A 403 24.67 3.65 -10.55
C GLU A 403 25.08 3.19 -9.14
N ILE A 404 25.24 1.88 -8.93
CA ILE A 404 25.74 1.32 -7.66
C ILE A 404 27.16 1.84 -7.39
N LYS A 405 28.08 1.78 -8.37
CA LYS A 405 29.46 2.25 -8.21
C LYS A 405 29.54 3.76 -7.90
N GLU A 406 28.76 4.56 -8.61
CA GLU A 406 28.69 6.00 -8.39
C GLU A 406 28.28 6.32 -6.96
N ARG A 407 27.25 5.64 -6.46
CA ARG A 407 26.76 5.81 -5.08
C ARG A 407 27.81 5.43 -4.04
N LEU A 408 28.41 4.26 -4.20
CA LEU A 408 29.45 3.77 -3.28
C LEU A 408 30.67 4.70 -3.28
N ASN A 409 31.11 5.19 -4.44
CA ASN A 409 32.19 6.18 -4.55
C ASN A 409 31.81 7.52 -3.90
N ALA A 410 30.54 7.89 -3.91
CA ALA A 410 30.02 9.08 -3.23
C ALA A 410 29.85 8.92 -1.70
N GLY A 411 30.18 7.76 -1.14
CA GLY A 411 30.09 7.48 0.29
C GLY A 411 28.70 7.09 0.77
N LYS A 412 27.82 6.66 -0.15
CA LYS A 412 26.44 6.23 0.15
C LYS A 412 26.40 4.72 0.45
N THR A 413 25.30 4.28 1.00
CA THR A 413 25.04 2.86 1.30
C THR A 413 24.17 2.23 0.21
N VAL A 414 24.54 1.02 -0.19
CA VAL A 414 23.75 0.16 -1.07
C VAL A 414 23.48 -1.17 -0.36
N VAL A 415 22.25 -1.60 -0.33
CA VAL A 415 21.82 -2.92 0.16
C VAL A 415 21.28 -3.70 -1.02
N MET A 416 21.89 -4.84 -1.33
CA MET A 416 21.45 -5.74 -2.39
C MET A 416 20.89 -7.03 -1.78
N THR A 417 19.87 -7.60 -2.39
CA THR A 417 19.42 -8.96 -2.03
C THR A 417 20.32 -10.02 -2.67
N SER A 418 20.31 -11.23 -2.12
CA SER A 418 21.00 -12.38 -2.73
C SER A 418 20.44 -12.73 -4.12
N GLY A 419 19.14 -12.51 -4.35
CA GLY A 419 18.52 -12.70 -5.67
C GLY A 419 19.05 -11.70 -6.70
N LEU A 420 19.12 -10.43 -6.34
CA LEU A 420 19.74 -9.42 -7.22
C LEU A 420 21.21 -9.73 -7.49
N TRP A 421 21.97 -10.12 -6.47
CA TRP A 421 23.36 -10.51 -6.67
C TRP A 421 23.47 -11.61 -7.72
N HIS A 422 22.67 -12.67 -7.58
CA HIS A 422 22.62 -13.78 -8.53
C HIS A 422 22.25 -13.32 -9.95
N ALA A 423 21.25 -12.47 -10.10
CA ALA A 423 20.81 -11.95 -11.39
C ALA A 423 21.88 -11.09 -12.10
N LEU A 424 22.85 -10.54 -11.36
CA LEU A 424 23.93 -9.70 -11.87
C LEU A 424 25.28 -10.42 -12.02
N GLU A 425 25.39 -11.69 -11.62
CA GLU A 425 26.59 -12.51 -11.90
C GLU A 425 26.83 -12.61 -13.41
N GLY A 426 28.07 -12.39 -13.82
CA GLY A 426 28.42 -12.29 -15.24
C GLY A 426 27.95 -11.01 -15.96
N LYS A 427 27.28 -10.10 -15.22
CA LYS A 427 26.83 -8.78 -15.74
C LYS A 427 27.52 -7.61 -15.02
N GLY A 428 28.52 -7.87 -14.21
CA GLY A 428 29.38 -6.86 -13.57
C GLY A 428 29.32 -6.83 -12.05
N ALA A 429 28.55 -7.67 -11.37
CA ALA A 429 28.55 -7.79 -9.91
C ALA A 429 29.96 -8.08 -9.35
N GLU A 430 30.76 -8.90 -10.09
CA GLU A 430 32.13 -9.25 -9.75
C GLU A 430 33.08 -8.04 -9.67
N SER A 431 32.68 -6.92 -10.24
CA SER A 431 33.46 -5.67 -10.11
C SER A 431 33.17 -4.92 -8.81
N LEU A 432 32.21 -5.38 -8.02
CA LEU A 432 31.86 -4.82 -6.70
C LEU A 432 32.46 -5.65 -5.57
N ASP A 433 32.41 -6.99 -5.67
CA ASP A 433 32.91 -7.94 -4.67
C ASP A 433 33.09 -9.33 -5.29
N GLU A 434 33.88 -10.21 -4.66
CA GLU A 434 34.10 -11.60 -5.02
C GLU A 434 33.08 -12.55 -4.36
N ILE A 435 31.82 -12.12 -4.23
CA ILE A 435 30.74 -12.98 -3.76
C ILE A 435 30.27 -13.87 -4.90
N ARG A 436 29.92 -15.13 -4.60
CA ARG A 436 29.37 -16.10 -5.56
C ARG A 436 28.08 -16.71 -4.99
N TYR A 437 27.02 -16.61 -5.74
CA TYR A 437 25.80 -17.37 -5.48
C TYR A 437 26.04 -18.81 -5.92
N THR A 438 25.71 -19.78 -5.08
CA THR A 438 25.91 -21.20 -5.41
C THR A 438 24.56 -21.92 -5.53
N ASP A 439 24.54 -23.05 -6.24
CA ASP A 439 23.35 -23.91 -6.35
C ASP A 439 23.02 -24.66 -5.04
N HIS A 440 23.89 -24.54 -4.02
CA HIS A 440 23.67 -25.18 -2.73
C HIS A 440 22.71 -24.36 -1.85
N LYS A 441 21.85 -25.05 -1.14
CA LYS A 441 20.93 -24.48 -0.16
C LYS A 441 21.34 -24.95 1.23
N VAL A 442 21.09 -24.13 2.23
CA VAL A 442 21.43 -24.38 3.63
C VAL A 442 20.22 -24.15 4.52
N ALA A 443 19.92 -25.10 5.40
CA ALA A 443 18.83 -25.02 6.38
C ALA A 443 19.35 -24.49 7.72
N VAL A 444 19.29 -23.16 7.93
CA VAL A 444 19.76 -22.54 9.17
C VAL A 444 18.72 -22.61 10.28
N THR A 445 19.19 -22.80 11.53
CA THR A 445 18.32 -22.99 12.69
C THR A 445 18.64 -22.06 13.86
N SER A 446 19.83 -21.46 13.88
CA SER A 446 20.23 -20.50 14.91
C SER A 446 21.06 -19.38 14.30
N PHE A 447 21.22 -18.29 15.03
CA PHE A 447 21.84 -17.07 14.53
C PHE A 447 22.87 -16.56 15.52
N ILE A 448 23.99 -16.05 15.00
CA ILE A 448 25.02 -15.39 15.77
C ILE A 448 25.36 -14.02 15.19
N GLY A 449 25.63 -13.07 16.05
CA GLY A 449 26.27 -11.82 15.69
C GLY A 449 27.72 -12.08 15.25
N ALA A 450 28.16 -11.36 14.24
CA ALA A 450 29.50 -11.47 13.75
C ALA A 450 30.15 -10.07 13.70
N PHE A 451 30.90 -9.73 12.67
CA PHE A 451 31.62 -8.47 12.59
C PHE A 451 30.69 -7.26 12.79
N GLY A 452 30.96 -6.49 13.84
CA GLY A 452 30.17 -5.29 14.17
C GLY A 452 28.82 -5.54 14.89
N ALA A 453 28.30 -6.76 14.88
CA ALA A 453 27.05 -7.12 15.55
C ALA A 453 27.23 -7.94 16.83
N GLY A 454 28.40 -7.85 17.47
CA GLY A 454 28.76 -8.66 18.65
C GLY A 454 29.28 -10.03 18.25
N ALA A 455 30.52 -10.12 17.81
CA ALA A 455 31.13 -11.36 17.30
C ALA A 455 31.02 -12.54 18.28
N GLY A 456 30.40 -13.63 17.80
CA GLY A 456 30.16 -14.84 18.57
C GLY A 456 28.98 -14.77 19.55
N THR A 457 28.23 -13.67 19.60
CA THR A 457 27.05 -13.54 20.45
C THR A 457 25.89 -14.32 19.85
N ASP A 458 25.26 -15.19 20.64
CA ASP A 458 24.00 -15.85 20.26
C ASP A 458 22.89 -14.79 20.16
N ILE A 459 22.27 -14.68 19.00
CA ILE A 459 21.16 -13.76 18.71
C ILE A 459 19.87 -14.52 18.36
N GLY A 460 19.78 -15.77 18.79
CA GLY A 460 18.54 -16.53 18.82
C GLY A 460 18.48 -17.72 17.88
N LYS A 461 17.33 -18.41 17.97
CA LYS A 461 17.03 -19.60 17.17
C LYS A 461 15.68 -19.43 16.48
N SER A 462 15.57 -19.94 15.27
CA SER A 462 14.29 -20.04 14.56
C SER A 462 13.47 -21.21 15.13
N SER A 463 12.15 -21.10 15.04
CA SER A 463 11.22 -22.15 15.45
C SER A 463 11.24 -23.36 14.49
N SER A 464 11.69 -23.18 13.26
CA SER A 464 11.91 -24.21 12.25
C SER A 464 13.08 -23.83 11.35
N PRO A 465 13.70 -24.80 10.63
CA PRO A 465 14.80 -24.50 9.73
C PRO A 465 14.38 -23.52 8.61
N ILE A 466 15.25 -22.55 8.33
CA ILE A 466 15.09 -21.57 7.25
C ILE A 466 16.02 -21.96 6.11
N LEU A 467 15.46 -22.22 4.93
CA LEU A 467 16.24 -22.58 3.76
C LEU A 467 16.74 -21.31 3.06
N ILE A 468 18.06 -21.17 2.99
CA ILE A 468 18.72 -20.01 2.37
C ILE A 468 19.67 -20.45 1.25
N PRO A 469 19.94 -19.60 0.24
CA PRO A 469 21.03 -19.83 -0.70
C PRO A 469 22.39 -19.74 0.00
N HIS A 470 23.35 -20.55 -0.43
CA HIS A 470 24.71 -20.49 0.07
C HIS A 470 25.53 -19.50 -0.75
N LEU A 471 25.82 -18.34 -0.16
CA LEU A 471 26.75 -17.36 -0.71
C LEU A 471 28.20 -17.68 -0.28
N ARG A 472 29.10 -17.85 -1.24
CA ARG A 472 30.54 -17.92 -0.98
C ARG A 472 31.13 -16.53 -1.14
N PHE A 473 32.09 -16.18 -0.27
CA PHE A 473 32.76 -14.89 -0.27
C PHE A 473 34.23 -15.04 0.15
N LEU A 474 35.04 -14.05 -0.16
CA LEU A 474 36.41 -13.99 0.33
C LEU A 474 36.45 -13.32 1.69
N THR A 475 36.96 -14.05 2.69
CA THR A 475 37.22 -13.46 4.03
C THR A 475 38.28 -12.35 3.92
N ASN A 476 38.03 -11.22 4.56
CA ASN A 476 38.80 -9.96 4.52
C ASN A 476 38.57 -9.10 3.24
N ASP A 477 37.77 -9.55 2.30
CA ASP A 477 37.18 -8.73 1.24
C ASP A 477 35.75 -8.34 1.67
N ALA A 478 34.93 -9.34 2.04
CA ALA A 478 33.65 -9.13 2.69
C ALA A 478 33.62 -9.74 4.09
N TRP A 479 32.75 -9.18 4.96
CA TRP A 479 32.59 -9.63 6.35
C TRP A 479 31.12 -9.96 6.64
N PRO A 480 30.83 -11.17 7.14
CA PRO A 480 29.49 -11.47 7.63
C PRO A 480 29.20 -10.65 8.90
N VAL A 481 28.08 -9.93 8.92
CA VAL A 481 27.59 -9.16 10.05
C VAL A 481 26.67 -10.01 10.90
N VAL A 482 25.79 -10.77 10.24
CA VAL A 482 24.91 -11.77 10.86
C VAL A 482 25.13 -13.09 10.14
N ARG A 483 25.26 -14.16 10.92
CA ARG A 483 25.37 -15.54 10.41
C ARG A 483 24.22 -16.38 10.86
N GLY A 484 23.69 -17.17 9.92
CA GLY A 484 22.86 -18.33 10.23
C GLY A 484 23.74 -19.56 10.42
N ILE A 485 23.38 -20.42 11.34
CA ILE A 485 24.15 -21.64 11.69
C ILE A 485 23.39 -22.87 11.26
N ALA A 486 24.09 -23.74 10.52
CA ALA A 486 23.65 -25.08 10.16
C ALA A 486 24.82 -26.06 10.30
N ASP A 487 24.61 -27.23 10.89
CA ASP A 487 25.63 -28.27 11.08
C ASP A 487 26.94 -27.74 11.64
N ASN A 488 26.88 -26.85 12.62
CA ASN A 488 28.02 -26.15 13.25
C ASN A 488 28.86 -25.28 12.30
N ASN A 489 28.33 -24.94 11.12
CA ASN A 489 28.95 -24.01 10.16
C ASN A 489 28.15 -22.71 10.10
N GLY A 490 28.88 -21.57 9.93
CA GLY A 490 28.26 -20.25 9.79
C GLY A 490 28.10 -19.83 8.35
N PHE A 491 26.89 -19.43 7.96
CA PHE A 491 26.53 -18.94 6.65
C PHE A 491 26.08 -17.48 6.70
N PRO A 492 26.45 -16.63 5.75
CA PRO A 492 26.12 -15.21 5.83
C PRO A 492 24.61 -14.98 5.66
N MET A 493 24.01 -14.25 6.60
CA MET A 493 22.66 -13.66 6.47
C MET A 493 22.73 -12.21 6.05
N LEU A 494 23.80 -11.50 6.44
CA LEU A 494 24.11 -10.15 6.01
C LEU A 494 25.62 -10.06 5.83
N LEU A 495 26.09 -9.81 4.61
CA LEU A 495 27.48 -9.48 4.28
C LEU A 495 27.66 -7.97 4.20
N MET A 496 28.82 -7.50 4.54
CA MET A 496 29.26 -6.11 4.43
C MET A 496 30.58 -6.03 3.68
N ASN A 497 30.67 -5.12 2.73
CA ASN A 497 31.88 -4.78 2.00
C ASN A 497 32.05 -3.25 1.97
N GLN A 498 33.29 -2.78 1.94
CA GLN A 498 33.64 -1.38 1.74
C GLN A 498 34.07 -1.18 0.29
N TYR A 499 33.36 -0.33 -0.45
CA TYR A 499 33.71 0.01 -1.82
C TYR A 499 33.84 1.52 -1.98
N GLY A 500 35.00 1.99 -2.40
CA GLY A 500 35.27 3.42 -2.47
C GLY A 500 35.15 4.08 -1.09
N LYS A 501 34.20 4.97 -0.93
CA LYS A 501 33.88 5.63 0.35
C LYS A 501 32.59 5.10 0.98
N GLY A 502 31.86 4.26 0.29
CA GLY A 502 30.53 3.75 0.66
C GLY A 502 30.58 2.34 1.21
N THR A 503 29.43 1.87 1.66
CA THR A 503 29.25 0.52 2.19
C THR A 503 28.24 -0.24 1.35
N LEU A 504 28.64 -1.43 0.89
CA LEU A 504 27.78 -2.39 0.24
C LEU A 504 27.36 -3.46 1.24
N TYR A 505 26.07 -3.71 1.35
CA TYR A 505 25.52 -4.86 2.05
C TYR A 505 24.88 -5.83 1.07
N VAL A 506 25.03 -7.13 1.32
CA VAL A 506 24.28 -8.19 0.64
C VAL A 506 23.49 -8.96 1.69
N ILE A 507 22.17 -8.86 1.63
CA ILE A 507 21.25 -9.58 2.51
C ILE A 507 20.83 -10.89 1.84
N THR A 508 20.99 -12.01 2.56
CA THR A 508 20.53 -13.31 2.10
C THR A 508 19.03 -13.44 2.34
N ILE A 509 18.29 -13.60 1.27
CA ILE A 509 16.83 -13.79 1.29
C ILE A 509 16.53 -15.29 1.31
N PRO A 510 15.66 -15.78 2.21
CA PRO A 510 15.21 -17.17 2.20
C PRO A 510 14.51 -17.55 0.90
N GLU A 511 14.57 -18.83 0.53
CA GLU A 511 13.86 -19.39 -0.64
C GLU A 511 12.34 -19.18 -0.58
N ASN A 512 11.77 -19.23 0.62
CA ASN A 512 10.40 -18.86 0.89
C ASN A 512 10.39 -17.55 1.70
N PHE A 513 9.84 -16.49 1.16
CA PHE A 513 9.85 -15.19 1.82
C PHE A 513 9.11 -15.17 3.16
N THR A 514 8.13 -16.06 3.37
CA THR A 514 7.47 -16.20 4.68
C THR A 514 8.43 -16.64 5.78
N ASP A 515 9.55 -17.29 5.44
CA ASP A 515 10.58 -17.69 6.41
C ASP A 515 11.34 -16.49 7.01
N LEU A 516 11.24 -15.29 6.41
CA LEU A 516 11.68 -14.05 7.05
C LEU A 516 11.02 -13.83 8.41
N TYR A 517 9.80 -14.37 8.61
CA TYR A 517 9.08 -14.27 9.88
C TYR A 517 9.60 -15.21 10.96
N LEU A 518 10.41 -16.20 10.57
CA LEU A 518 11.05 -17.15 11.48
C LEU A 518 12.40 -16.65 12.02
N ILE A 519 12.93 -15.59 11.44
CA ILE A 519 14.19 -14.99 11.91
C ILE A 519 13.96 -14.40 13.30
N PRO A 520 14.81 -14.77 14.32
CA PRO A 520 14.67 -14.25 15.68
C PRO A 520 14.74 -12.74 15.75
N GLU A 521 14.01 -12.15 16.70
CA GLU A 521 13.94 -10.71 16.90
C GLU A 521 15.34 -10.06 17.00
N ALA A 522 16.25 -10.62 17.78
CA ALA A 522 17.60 -10.05 17.93
C ALA A 522 18.39 -10.06 16.62
N ALA A 523 18.19 -11.08 15.77
CA ALA A 523 18.79 -11.12 14.43
C ALA A 523 18.17 -10.10 13.49
N LEU A 524 16.83 -9.95 13.50
CA LEU A 524 16.15 -8.90 12.75
C LEU A 524 16.59 -7.50 13.19
N ASN A 525 16.71 -7.27 14.51
CA ASN A 525 17.16 -6.00 15.06
C ASN A 525 18.60 -5.67 14.62
N ALA A 526 19.48 -6.68 14.57
CA ALA A 526 20.83 -6.51 14.05
C ALA A 526 20.78 -6.14 12.55
N ILE A 527 20.03 -6.87 11.73
CA ILE A 527 19.89 -6.57 10.29
C ILE A 527 19.39 -5.14 10.09
N ARG A 528 18.28 -4.75 10.75
CA ARG A 528 17.71 -3.39 10.66
C ARG A 528 18.72 -2.31 11.01
N SER A 529 19.57 -2.52 12.05
CA SER A 529 20.55 -1.52 12.48
C SER A 529 21.59 -1.18 11.41
N PHE A 530 21.90 -2.13 10.53
CA PHE A 530 22.83 -1.92 9.41
C PHE A 530 22.15 -1.43 8.13
N VAL A 531 21.03 -2.06 7.73
CA VAL A 531 20.41 -1.77 6.43
C VAL A 531 19.63 -0.46 6.42
N MET A 532 19.20 0.05 7.58
CA MET A 532 18.47 1.32 7.67
C MET A 532 19.37 2.55 7.82
N GLY A 533 20.67 2.38 8.11
CA GLY A 533 21.61 3.49 8.19
C GLY A 533 21.15 4.58 9.16
N ASN A 534 21.14 5.83 8.67
CA ASN A 534 20.74 7.03 9.44
C ASN A 534 19.22 7.32 9.39
N PHE A 535 18.39 6.33 9.08
CA PHE A 535 16.94 6.54 9.06
C PHE A 535 16.43 7.04 10.42
N PRO A 536 15.58 8.07 10.48
CA PRO A 536 15.32 8.82 11.71
C PRO A 536 14.61 8.03 12.81
N VAL A 537 13.90 6.95 12.44
CA VAL A 537 13.19 6.09 13.39
C VAL A 537 13.34 4.63 12.99
N ARG A 538 13.59 3.75 13.95
CA ARG A 538 13.66 2.29 13.78
C ARG A 538 12.86 1.61 14.89
N ILE A 539 12.58 0.32 14.69
CA ILE A 539 11.97 -0.51 15.72
C ILE A 539 12.84 -1.71 16.06
N GLU A 540 12.87 -2.06 17.33
CA GLU A 540 13.29 -3.36 17.83
C GLU A 540 12.03 -4.13 18.18
N ALA A 541 11.75 -5.17 17.40
CA ALA A 541 10.51 -5.92 17.46
C ALA A 541 10.68 -7.27 16.74
N PRO A 542 9.85 -8.27 17.05
CA PRO A 542 9.75 -9.48 16.22
C PRO A 542 9.22 -9.15 14.83
N SER A 543 9.15 -10.14 13.96
CA SER A 543 8.47 -10.05 12.66
C SER A 543 6.97 -9.76 12.81
N LYS A 544 6.32 -9.35 11.73
CA LYS A 544 4.91 -8.93 11.66
C LYS A 544 4.61 -7.70 12.53
N VAL A 545 5.61 -6.82 12.65
CA VAL A 545 5.49 -5.47 13.19
C VAL A 545 6.07 -4.52 12.16
N SER A 546 5.25 -3.62 11.65
CA SER A 546 5.63 -2.66 10.61
C SER A 546 5.80 -1.26 11.16
N LEU A 547 6.62 -0.48 10.46
CA LEU A 547 6.89 0.93 10.72
C LEU A 547 6.51 1.75 9.50
N PHE A 548 5.69 2.78 9.69
CA PHE A 548 5.36 3.78 8.67
C PHE A 548 5.85 5.13 9.16
N ALA A 549 6.75 5.75 8.43
CA ALA A 549 7.40 6.99 8.84
C ALA A 549 7.04 8.14 7.90
N TYR A 550 7.08 9.38 8.44
CA TYR A 550 6.73 10.59 7.69
C TYR A 550 7.76 11.69 7.94
N ASP A 551 7.93 12.58 6.96
CA ASP A 551 8.97 13.62 6.92
C ASP A 551 8.87 14.69 8.01
N ASN A 552 7.72 14.80 8.67
CA ASN A 552 7.48 15.76 9.76
C ASN A 552 7.74 15.19 11.16
N GLY A 553 8.37 14.02 11.27
CA GLY A 553 8.64 13.34 12.54
C GLY A 553 7.43 12.60 13.13
N THR A 554 6.33 12.47 12.39
CA THR A 554 5.28 11.53 12.75
C THR A 554 5.63 10.12 12.26
N PHE A 555 5.15 9.10 12.96
CA PHE A 555 5.29 7.71 12.53
C PHE A 555 4.22 6.82 13.18
N ILE A 556 3.99 5.67 12.56
CA ILE A 556 3.04 4.65 13.02
C ILE A 556 3.81 3.34 13.21
N VAL A 557 3.54 2.66 14.31
CA VAL A 557 3.99 1.28 14.55
C VAL A 557 2.76 0.41 14.65
N GLU A 558 2.68 -0.62 13.81
CA GLU A 558 1.54 -1.53 13.72
C GLU A 558 1.98 -2.97 13.92
N SER A 559 1.26 -3.69 14.78
CA SER A 559 1.42 -5.13 15.03
C SER A 559 0.32 -5.92 14.33
N PHE A 560 0.70 -6.82 13.45
CA PHE A 560 -0.18 -7.81 12.81
C PHE A 560 -0.11 -9.16 13.50
N ARG A 561 0.35 -9.19 14.74
CA ARG A 561 0.48 -10.39 15.56
C ARG A 561 -0.81 -10.67 16.32
N ASP A 562 -1.03 -11.96 16.63
CA ASP A 562 -2.22 -12.44 17.34
C ASP A 562 -2.16 -12.18 18.85
N GLU A 563 -1.03 -11.68 19.36
CA GLU A 563 -0.75 -11.47 20.78
C GLU A 563 -0.16 -10.09 21.05
N PRO A 564 -0.31 -9.55 22.28
CA PRO A 564 0.35 -8.32 22.66
C PRO A 564 1.86 -8.41 22.44
N THR A 565 2.43 -7.40 21.79
CA THR A 565 3.83 -7.43 21.35
C THR A 565 4.61 -6.27 21.97
N ASN A 566 5.73 -6.59 22.61
CA ASN A 566 6.65 -5.57 23.10
C ASN A 566 7.46 -5.04 21.93
N VAL A 567 7.56 -3.72 21.84
CA VAL A 567 8.29 -2.99 20.82
C VAL A 567 9.11 -1.90 21.47
N THR A 568 10.37 -1.75 21.05
CA THR A 568 11.17 -0.58 21.38
C THR A 568 11.35 0.28 20.12
N VAL A 569 10.86 1.49 20.16
CA VAL A 569 11.11 2.49 19.12
C VAL A 569 12.43 3.18 19.43
N LEU A 570 13.30 3.27 18.43
CA LEU A 570 14.56 4.01 18.46
C LEU A 570 14.42 5.24 17.58
N ALA A 571 14.30 6.41 18.18
CA ALA A 571 14.13 7.67 17.44
C ALA A 571 15.34 8.58 17.63
N ALA A 572 15.81 9.19 16.53
CA ALA A 572 16.93 10.13 16.55
C ALA A 572 16.44 11.53 17.00
N ASN A 573 17.34 12.27 17.63
CA ASN A 573 17.18 13.70 17.95
C ASN A 573 15.92 14.07 18.74
N THR A 574 15.39 13.17 19.57
CA THR A 574 14.22 13.45 20.41
C THR A 574 14.35 12.77 21.77
N ALA A 575 13.85 13.43 22.82
CA ALA A 575 13.80 12.88 24.18
C ALA A 575 12.39 12.39 24.56
N SER A 576 11.37 12.71 23.79
CA SER A 576 9.99 12.35 24.08
C SER A 576 9.19 12.04 22.82
N LEU A 577 8.15 11.21 22.97
CA LEU A 577 7.14 10.96 21.96
C LEU A 577 5.77 11.37 22.50
N THR A 578 4.95 11.96 21.65
CA THR A 578 3.54 12.20 21.93
C THR A 578 2.71 11.20 21.12
N ASP A 579 1.91 10.39 21.80
CA ASP A 579 0.92 9.52 21.14
C ASP A 579 -0.24 10.39 20.63
N LEU A 580 -0.48 10.39 19.34
CA LEU A 580 -1.45 11.29 18.70
C LEU A 580 -2.92 10.87 18.91
N VAL A 581 -3.16 9.65 19.41
CA VAL A 581 -4.50 9.14 19.72
C VAL A 581 -4.84 9.39 21.18
N SER A 582 -3.97 8.96 22.10
CA SER A 582 -4.19 9.11 23.54
C SER A 582 -3.73 10.45 24.13
N THR A 583 -2.94 11.23 23.36
CA THR A 583 -2.26 12.46 23.79
C THR A 583 -1.23 12.26 24.92
N GLN A 584 -0.93 11.01 25.27
CA GLN A 584 0.07 10.67 26.28
C GLN A 584 1.49 10.99 25.78
N GLN A 585 2.30 11.58 26.65
CA GLN A 585 3.74 11.71 26.42
C GLN A 585 4.50 10.52 26.99
N LEU A 586 5.46 10.02 26.19
CA LEU A 586 6.39 8.99 26.58
C LEU A 586 7.79 9.62 26.67
N SER A 587 8.48 9.41 27.80
CA SER A 587 9.87 9.77 27.96
C SER A 587 10.75 8.57 27.63
N GLY A 588 11.78 8.77 26.83
CA GLY A 588 12.71 7.71 26.43
C GLY A 588 13.98 7.69 27.27
N THR A 589 14.79 6.68 27.02
CA THR A 589 16.14 6.52 27.59
C THR A 589 17.19 6.53 26.49
N PRO A 590 18.40 7.10 26.73
CA PRO A 590 19.46 7.05 25.74
C PRO A 590 19.77 5.61 25.31
N HIS A 591 19.77 5.35 24.02
CA HIS A 591 20.15 4.05 23.45
C HIS A 591 21.64 4.04 23.08
N LYS A 592 22.36 3.00 23.52
CA LYS A 592 23.75 2.81 23.15
C LYS A 592 23.86 2.19 21.77
N PRO A 593 24.57 2.82 20.82
CA PRO A 593 24.77 2.25 19.49
C PRO A 593 25.35 0.81 19.56
N ARG A 594 24.85 -0.08 18.71
CA ARG A 594 25.28 -1.49 18.62
C ARG A 594 26.60 -1.63 17.87
N HIS A 595 26.86 -0.72 16.93
CA HIS A 595 28.06 -0.75 16.09
C HIS A 595 28.55 0.69 15.76
N PRO A 596 29.82 0.84 15.34
CA PRO A 596 30.30 2.12 14.82
C PRO A 596 29.48 2.57 13.60
N GLY A 597 29.10 3.84 13.58
CA GLY A 597 28.25 4.40 12.50
C GLY A 597 26.74 4.31 12.75
N GLU A 598 26.29 3.56 13.74
CA GLU A 598 24.89 3.63 14.17
C GLU A 598 24.61 4.98 14.85
N PRO A 599 23.56 5.72 14.44
CA PRO A 599 23.25 7.02 15.05
C PRO A 599 22.82 6.86 16.51
N ALA A 600 23.17 7.85 17.34
CA ALA A 600 22.65 7.94 18.69
C ALA A 600 21.12 8.15 18.64
N THR A 601 20.40 7.37 19.39
CA THR A 601 18.94 7.39 19.45
C THR A 601 18.44 7.37 20.89
N THR A 602 17.16 7.70 21.05
CA THR A 602 16.44 7.50 22.31
C THR A 602 15.51 6.30 22.14
N ALA A 603 15.51 5.41 23.09
CA ALA A 603 14.69 4.21 23.14
C ALA A 603 13.38 4.45 23.90
N PHE A 604 12.26 4.05 23.31
CA PHE A 604 10.92 4.12 23.87
C PHE A 604 10.28 2.73 23.87
N SER A 605 10.20 2.09 25.00
CA SER A 605 9.60 0.75 25.12
C SER A 605 8.10 0.84 25.35
N MET A 606 7.35 0.01 24.65
CA MET A 606 5.90 -0.04 24.72
C MET A 606 5.36 -1.44 24.36
N THR A 607 4.12 -1.69 24.74
CA THR A 607 3.39 -2.88 24.27
C THR A 607 2.30 -2.43 23.29
N ILE A 608 2.21 -3.09 22.14
CA ILE A 608 1.17 -2.90 21.15
C ILE A 608 0.20 -4.09 21.24
N ALA A 609 -1.10 -3.81 21.26
CA ALA A 609 -2.13 -4.83 21.29
C ALA A 609 -2.15 -5.64 19.96
N PRO A 610 -2.73 -6.84 19.94
CA PRO A 610 -2.88 -7.61 18.71
C PRO A 610 -3.63 -6.82 17.64
N HIS A 611 -3.22 -6.96 16.36
CA HIS A 611 -3.88 -6.31 15.22
C HIS A 611 -4.22 -4.84 15.48
N SER A 612 -3.20 -4.10 15.93
CA SER A 612 -3.36 -2.72 16.41
C SER A 612 -2.16 -1.87 16.06
N TYR A 613 -2.39 -0.58 16.01
CA TYR A 613 -1.35 0.41 15.74
C TYR A 613 -1.25 1.45 16.87
N ARG A 614 -0.12 2.13 16.94
CA ARG A 614 0.07 3.37 17.71
C ARG A 614 0.72 4.43 16.82
N VAL A 615 0.34 5.67 17.05
CA VAL A 615 0.76 6.82 16.22
C VAL A 615 1.48 7.84 17.08
N PHE A 616 2.66 8.23 16.65
CA PHE A 616 3.51 9.11 17.44
C PHE A 616 3.99 10.33 16.66
N GLN A 617 4.26 11.39 17.41
CA GLN A 617 5.00 12.57 16.99
C GLN A 617 6.25 12.67 17.86
N THR A 618 7.42 12.85 17.25
CA THR A 618 8.64 13.19 17.97
C THR A 618 8.51 14.56 18.64
N GLY A 619 8.91 14.66 19.92
CA GLY A 619 9.03 15.96 20.60
C GLY A 619 10.22 16.74 20.03
N ASN A 620 10.07 18.07 19.94
CA ASN A 620 11.15 18.98 19.56
C ASN A 620 12.23 19.04 20.65
#